data_317a1eed3349bdda1cf62d3399b6cb95
#
_entry.id   317a1eed3349bdda1cf62d3399b6cb95
#
_cell.length_a   1.000
_cell.length_b   1.000
_cell.length_c   1.000
_cell.angle_alpha   90.00
_cell.angle_beta   90.00
_cell.angle_gamma   90.00
#
_symmetry.space_group_name_H-M   'P 1'
#
loop_
_entity.id
_entity.type
_entity.pdbx_description
1 polymer ?
#
loop_
_entity_poly.entity_id
_entity_poly.type
_entity_poly.pdbx_seq_one_letter_code
_entity_poly.pdbx_strand_id
1 'polypeptide(L)'
;MSIEWHTLDREPSLPGLYARAATRRKITGTQLPDSGLRCWVDVDGKRLAAYRKVCGFVDDGLLPPTYPHILAFALQMQLLTAKDFPFPLLGLIHLSNRIRVLRPMGGISRAQVSVRVTNLQAHPKGATFDLLTTLDDQLGPLWEAESQMLCRGVKLEGEAVEQTWEPSQSLVEVARWKAPADIGRQYAKVSGDYNPIHLSAASAKLFGFPTAIAHGLWNKARTLAALGDHLPKANLEIAVHFRKPVRLPSEVTLLASAAGSSGELRLIGAQELEHMVGQWQPIA
;
A
#
# COMPACT_ATOMS: atom_id res chain seq x y z
N MET A 1 -2.08 9.98 24.82
CA MET A 1 -1.22 11.13 24.48
C MET A 1 -1.74 11.76 23.19
N SER A 2 -1.76 13.10 23.08
CA SER A 2 -2.14 13.79 21.86
C SER A 2 -0.97 13.70 20.87
N ILE A 3 -1.26 13.39 19.61
CA ILE A 3 -0.25 13.31 18.55
C ILE A 3 0.20 14.73 18.20
N GLU A 4 1.51 14.96 18.11
CA GLU A 4 2.06 16.19 17.58
C GLU A 4 2.04 16.15 16.04
N TRP A 5 1.35 17.13 15.42
CA TRP A 5 1.24 17.21 13.97
C TRP A 5 2.14 18.30 13.40
N HIS A 6 3.05 17.92 12.51
CA HIS A 6 3.85 18.85 11.72
C HIS A 6 3.21 19.07 10.36
N THR A 7 2.72 20.29 10.13
CA THR A 7 2.12 20.67 8.84
C THR A 7 3.20 21.15 7.89
N LEU A 8 3.27 20.54 6.70
CA LEU A 8 4.19 20.93 5.65
C LEU A 8 3.50 21.89 4.68
N ASP A 9 4.20 22.95 4.27
CA ASP A 9 3.70 23.95 3.31
C ASP A 9 3.60 23.38 1.89
N ARG A 10 4.38 22.34 1.57
CA ARG A 10 4.42 21.68 0.26
C ARG A 10 4.81 20.20 0.38
N GLU A 11 4.47 19.43 -0.64
CA GLU A 11 4.89 18.04 -0.73
C GLU A 11 6.42 17.90 -0.72
N PRO A 12 6.95 16.90 0.01
CA PRO A 12 8.39 16.60 0.00
C PRO A 12 8.87 16.11 -1.37
N SER A 13 10.13 16.44 -1.71
CA SER A 13 10.76 16.03 -2.95
C SER A 13 11.28 14.59 -2.89
N LEU A 14 10.73 13.70 -3.71
CA LEU A 14 11.11 12.28 -3.74
C LEU A 14 12.61 12.00 -3.99
N PRO A 15 13.32 12.67 -4.93
CA PRO A 15 14.74 12.41 -5.14
C PRO A 15 15.60 12.56 -3.88
N GLY A 16 15.36 13.61 -3.09
CA GLY A 16 16.06 13.82 -1.81
C GLY A 16 15.74 12.74 -0.78
N LEU A 17 14.49 12.26 -0.75
CA LEU A 17 14.06 11.19 0.15
C LEU A 17 14.68 9.84 -0.22
N TYR A 18 14.77 9.52 -1.52
CA TYR A 18 15.47 8.31 -1.99
C TYR A 18 16.97 8.35 -1.67
N ALA A 19 17.63 9.50 -1.84
CA ALA A 19 19.04 9.66 -1.44
C ALA A 19 19.22 9.39 0.07
N ARG A 20 18.32 9.92 0.90
CA ARG A 20 18.31 9.68 2.36
C ARG A 20 18.05 8.22 2.69
N ALA A 21 17.07 7.57 2.03
CA ALA A 21 16.76 6.15 2.21
C ALA A 21 17.96 5.24 1.84
N ALA A 22 18.69 5.58 0.78
CA ALA A 22 19.85 4.80 0.34
C ALA A 22 21.03 4.81 1.32
N THR A 23 21.16 5.87 2.12
CA THR A 23 22.24 6.01 3.12
C THR A 23 21.90 5.35 4.46
N ARG A 24 20.61 5.19 4.80
CA ARG A 24 20.14 4.60 6.05
C ARG A 24 19.94 3.10 5.93
N ARG A 25 20.89 2.32 6.45
CA ARG A 25 20.88 0.85 6.34
C ARG A 25 20.81 0.13 7.68
N LYS A 26 20.90 0.86 8.80
CA LYS A 26 20.95 0.28 10.15
C LYS A 26 19.68 0.58 10.94
N ILE A 27 19.26 -0.35 11.76
CA ILE A 27 18.28 -0.14 12.82
C ILE A 27 18.96 0.74 13.87
N THR A 28 18.30 1.83 14.29
CA THR A 28 18.85 2.83 15.21
C THR A 28 18.14 2.87 16.56
N GLY A 29 17.05 2.10 16.71
CA GLY A 29 16.27 2.05 17.94
C GLY A 29 15.07 1.14 17.84
N THR A 30 14.25 1.14 18.88
CA THR A 30 13.03 0.35 19.04
C THR A 30 11.84 1.20 19.50
N GLN A 31 11.85 2.49 19.21
CA GLN A 31 10.74 3.40 19.51
C GLN A 31 10.33 4.12 18.25
N LEU A 32 9.03 4.22 18.00
CA LEU A 32 8.48 5.00 16.90
C LEU A 32 8.34 6.47 17.31
N PRO A 33 8.41 7.43 16.35
CA PRO A 33 8.11 8.82 16.65
C PRO A 33 6.63 8.98 17.04
N ASP A 34 6.35 9.86 18.00
CA ASP A 34 5.00 10.21 18.46
C ASP A 34 4.35 11.31 17.61
N SER A 35 5.06 11.78 16.59
CA SER A 35 4.60 12.84 15.68
C SER A 35 4.08 12.29 14.37
N GLY A 36 3.21 13.06 13.73
CA GLY A 36 2.71 12.82 12.38
C GLY A 36 2.96 13.99 11.45
N LEU A 37 2.90 13.75 10.16
CA LEU A 37 3.01 14.76 9.12
C LEU A 37 1.66 14.98 8.44
N ARG A 38 1.37 16.22 8.06
CA ARG A 38 0.22 16.54 7.20
C ARG A 38 0.59 17.59 6.15
N CYS A 39 -0.08 17.52 5.00
CA CYS A 39 0.12 18.44 3.90
C CYS A 39 -1.14 18.50 3.02
N TRP A 40 -1.42 19.66 2.47
CA TRP A 40 -2.41 19.79 1.40
C TRP A 40 -1.77 19.38 0.07
N VAL A 41 -2.42 18.45 -0.63
CA VAL A 41 -1.92 17.83 -1.87
C VAL A 41 -2.93 18.05 -2.98
N ASP A 42 -2.47 18.49 -4.15
CA ASP A 42 -3.30 18.66 -5.33
C ASP A 42 -3.40 17.35 -6.11
N VAL A 43 -4.58 17.07 -6.67
CA VAL A 43 -4.81 15.92 -7.54
C VAL A 43 -4.44 16.26 -8.97
N ASP A 44 -3.28 15.80 -9.44
CA ASP A 44 -2.88 15.93 -10.84
C ASP A 44 -3.71 14.98 -11.72
N GLY A 45 -4.59 15.53 -12.54
CA GLY A 45 -5.47 14.77 -13.43
C GLY A 45 -4.72 13.91 -14.46
N LYS A 46 -3.53 14.35 -14.93
CA LYS A 46 -2.70 13.57 -15.86
C LYS A 46 -2.12 12.35 -15.17
N ARG A 47 -1.62 12.52 -13.95
CA ARG A 47 -1.09 11.43 -13.12
C ARG A 47 -2.21 10.45 -12.75
N LEU A 48 -3.39 10.94 -12.40
CA LEU A 48 -4.56 10.11 -12.10
C LEU A 48 -4.98 9.27 -13.31
N ALA A 49 -5.09 9.87 -14.51
CA ALA A 49 -5.41 9.14 -15.73
C ALA A 49 -4.36 8.08 -16.07
N ALA A 50 -3.07 8.40 -15.93
CA ALA A 50 -1.98 7.43 -16.11
C ALA A 50 -2.05 6.30 -15.07
N TYR A 51 -2.37 6.60 -13.81
CA TYR A 51 -2.55 5.61 -12.76
C TYR A 51 -3.71 4.66 -13.06
N ARG A 52 -4.88 5.20 -13.47
CA ARG A 52 -6.03 4.38 -13.89
C ARG A 52 -5.63 3.41 -15.00
N LYS A 53 -4.91 3.90 -16.02
CA LYS A 53 -4.43 3.07 -17.14
C LYS A 53 -3.52 1.94 -16.67
N VAL A 54 -2.53 2.23 -15.81
CA VAL A 54 -1.55 1.23 -15.32
C VAL A 54 -2.19 0.20 -14.40
N CYS A 55 -3.21 0.60 -13.63
CA CYS A 55 -3.91 -0.28 -12.69
C CYS A 55 -5.18 -0.91 -13.28
N GLY A 56 -5.66 -0.44 -14.44
CA GLY A 56 -6.85 -0.96 -15.11
C GLY A 56 -8.17 -0.44 -14.57
N PHE A 57 -8.17 0.71 -13.88
CA PHE A 57 -9.41 1.36 -13.47
C PHE A 57 -10.09 2.08 -14.63
N VAL A 58 -11.41 1.98 -14.70
CA VAL A 58 -12.24 2.84 -15.56
C VAL A 58 -12.32 4.25 -14.97
N ASP A 59 -12.59 5.24 -15.79
CA ASP A 59 -12.88 6.60 -15.34
C ASP A 59 -14.39 6.73 -15.05
N ASP A 60 -14.74 6.60 -13.77
CA ASP A 60 -16.11 6.76 -13.26
C ASP A 60 -16.29 8.11 -12.51
N GLY A 61 -15.35 9.05 -12.67
CA GLY A 61 -15.36 10.33 -11.98
C GLY A 61 -14.92 10.29 -10.51
N LEU A 62 -14.66 9.09 -9.96
CA LEU A 62 -14.20 8.92 -8.58
C LEU A 62 -12.69 8.66 -8.53
N LEU A 63 -12.02 9.05 -7.47
CA LEU A 63 -10.65 8.57 -7.21
C LEU A 63 -10.70 7.06 -6.92
N PRO A 64 -9.84 6.25 -7.58
CA PRO A 64 -9.70 4.83 -7.24
C PRO A 64 -9.39 4.65 -5.75
N PRO A 65 -9.92 3.62 -5.06
CA PRO A 65 -9.73 3.42 -3.62
C PRO A 65 -8.27 3.35 -3.16
N THR A 66 -7.37 3.01 -4.06
CA THR A 66 -5.92 2.93 -3.80
C THR A 66 -5.15 4.20 -4.20
N TYR A 67 -5.79 5.18 -4.86
CA TYR A 67 -5.11 6.39 -5.33
C TYR A 67 -4.69 7.35 -4.20
N PRO A 68 -5.43 7.50 -3.08
CA PRO A 68 -4.97 8.33 -1.96
C PRO A 68 -3.59 7.94 -1.42
N HIS A 69 -3.21 6.65 -1.48
CA HIS A 69 -1.85 6.22 -1.14
C HIS A 69 -0.79 6.88 -2.04
N ILE A 70 -1.11 7.13 -3.32
CA ILE A 70 -0.21 7.80 -4.27
C ILE A 70 -0.03 9.27 -3.90
N LEU A 71 -1.10 9.94 -3.44
CA LEU A 71 -1.05 11.30 -2.92
C LEU A 71 -0.22 11.39 -1.64
N ALA A 72 -0.28 10.35 -0.80
CA ALA A 72 0.41 10.29 0.48
C ALA A 72 1.89 9.88 0.37
N PHE A 73 2.32 9.30 -0.75
CA PHE A 73 3.59 8.58 -0.84
C PHE A 73 4.80 9.43 -0.45
N ALA A 74 4.85 10.70 -0.86
CA ALA A 74 5.94 11.61 -0.50
C ALA A 74 6.00 11.90 1.00
N LEU A 75 4.82 12.06 1.67
CA LEU A 75 4.76 12.25 3.12
C LEU A 75 5.16 10.97 3.87
N GLN A 76 4.71 9.81 3.41
CA GLN A 76 5.11 8.52 3.97
C GLN A 76 6.63 8.33 3.88
N MET A 77 7.23 8.61 2.73
CA MET A 77 8.68 8.60 2.53
C MET A 77 9.40 9.57 3.46
N GLN A 78 8.88 10.79 3.65
CA GLN A 78 9.44 11.79 4.55
C GLN A 78 9.44 11.29 6.00
N LEU A 79 8.33 10.73 6.47
CA LEU A 79 8.19 10.16 7.81
C LEU A 79 9.15 8.97 8.00
N LEU A 80 9.13 8.00 7.09
CA LEU A 80 9.94 6.78 7.18
C LEU A 80 11.45 6.99 6.94
N THR A 81 11.86 8.17 6.46
CA THR A 81 13.27 8.57 6.34
C THR A 81 13.67 9.64 7.34
N ALA A 82 12.80 10.04 8.25
CA ALA A 82 13.10 11.00 9.31
C ALA A 82 14.18 10.44 10.27
N LYS A 83 14.96 11.33 10.92
CA LYS A 83 16.09 10.92 11.76
C LYS A 83 15.67 10.08 12.98
N ASP A 84 14.49 10.36 13.50
CA ASP A 84 13.86 9.72 14.67
C ASP A 84 13.11 8.44 14.32
N PHE A 85 12.86 8.16 13.03
CA PHE A 85 12.30 6.87 12.62
C PHE A 85 13.37 5.77 12.68
N PRO A 86 13.19 4.67 13.44
CA PRO A 86 14.29 3.78 13.81
C PRO A 86 14.71 2.76 12.75
N PHE A 87 13.91 2.54 11.70
CA PHE A 87 14.11 1.43 10.76
C PHE A 87 14.57 1.91 9.38
N PRO A 88 15.42 1.14 8.69
CA PRO A 88 15.78 1.44 7.30
C PRO A 88 14.57 1.22 6.38
N LEU A 89 14.22 2.23 5.57
CA LEU A 89 13.11 2.13 4.63
C LEU A 89 13.30 1.01 3.60
N LEU A 90 14.51 0.91 3.03
CA LEU A 90 14.84 -0.17 2.10
C LEU A 90 15.00 -1.48 2.86
N GLY A 91 14.09 -2.40 2.64
CA GLY A 91 14.01 -3.68 3.37
C GLY A 91 12.77 -3.83 4.24
N LEU A 92 11.94 -2.79 4.39
CA LEU A 92 10.60 -2.92 4.95
C LEU A 92 9.76 -3.82 4.05
N ILE A 93 8.98 -4.70 4.67
CA ILE A 93 8.08 -5.62 3.98
C ILE A 93 6.64 -5.20 4.30
N HIS A 94 5.84 -4.95 3.28
CA HIS A 94 4.42 -4.67 3.42
C HIS A 94 3.66 -5.98 3.63
N LEU A 95 3.15 -6.21 4.84
CA LEU A 95 2.44 -7.45 5.21
C LEU A 95 0.96 -7.38 4.87
N SER A 96 0.31 -6.27 5.21
CA SER A 96 -1.11 -6.08 4.98
C SER A 96 -1.45 -4.62 4.73
N ASN A 97 -2.57 -4.38 4.06
CA ASN A 97 -3.10 -3.04 3.86
C ASN A 97 -4.62 -3.06 3.97
N ARG A 98 -5.15 -2.28 4.91
CA ARG A 98 -6.58 -2.02 5.09
C ARG A 98 -6.89 -0.62 4.59
N ILE A 99 -7.93 -0.48 3.80
CA ILE A 99 -8.46 0.79 3.28
C ILE A 99 -9.90 0.93 3.73
N ARG A 100 -10.30 2.11 4.17
CA ARG A 100 -11.68 2.51 4.47
C ARG A 100 -12.07 3.67 3.58
N VAL A 101 -13.04 3.47 2.70
CA VAL A 101 -13.65 4.52 1.87
C VAL A 101 -14.91 4.99 2.57
N LEU A 102 -14.80 6.12 3.27
CA LEU A 102 -15.87 6.64 4.14
C LEU A 102 -16.97 7.30 3.33
N ARG A 103 -16.59 8.08 2.31
CA ARG A 103 -17.49 8.81 1.42
C ARG A 103 -17.04 8.64 -0.04
N PRO A 104 -17.93 8.82 -1.04
CA PRO A 104 -17.53 8.81 -2.44
C PRO A 104 -16.47 9.89 -2.72
N MET A 105 -15.37 9.53 -3.36
CA MET A 105 -14.24 10.41 -3.62
C MET A 105 -14.33 11.06 -5.01
N GLY A 106 -15.48 11.70 -5.31
CA GLY A 106 -15.72 12.41 -6.57
C GLY A 106 -15.37 13.90 -6.48
N GLY A 107 -14.91 14.49 -7.59
CA GLY A 107 -14.66 15.93 -7.68
C GLY A 107 -13.49 16.45 -6.81
N ILE A 108 -12.66 15.58 -6.30
CA ILE A 108 -11.55 15.94 -5.41
C ILE A 108 -10.39 16.49 -6.24
N SER A 109 -10.17 17.81 -6.18
CA SER A 109 -9.03 18.47 -6.81
C SER A 109 -7.87 18.73 -5.84
N ARG A 110 -8.15 18.78 -4.53
CA ARG A 110 -7.19 19.01 -3.46
C ARG A 110 -7.69 18.39 -2.16
N ALA A 111 -6.80 17.77 -1.40
CA ALA A 111 -7.15 17.16 -0.12
C ALA A 111 -5.99 17.27 0.88
N GLN A 112 -6.30 17.24 2.16
CA GLN A 112 -5.29 17.13 3.20
C GLN A 112 -4.93 15.67 3.40
N VAL A 113 -3.66 15.34 3.24
CA VAL A 113 -3.09 14.04 3.58
C VAL A 113 -2.43 14.13 4.94
N SER A 114 -2.70 13.15 5.80
CA SER A 114 -1.98 13.00 7.08
C SER A 114 -1.39 11.61 7.19
N VAL A 115 -0.18 11.50 7.73
CA VAL A 115 0.52 10.22 7.92
C VAL A 115 1.17 10.15 9.29
N ARG A 116 1.12 8.98 9.92
CA ARG A 116 1.83 8.68 11.17
C ARG A 116 2.13 7.20 11.29
N VAL A 117 3.05 6.85 12.18
CA VAL A 117 3.34 5.45 12.54
C VAL A 117 2.87 5.16 13.95
N THR A 118 2.51 3.91 14.21
CA THR A 118 1.99 3.45 15.51
C THR A 118 2.15 1.94 15.66
N ASN A 119 1.70 1.40 16.79
CA ASN A 119 1.50 -0.03 17.00
C ASN A 119 2.75 -0.88 16.74
N LEU A 120 3.90 -0.49 17.35
CA LEU A 120 5.12 -1.29 17.27
C LEU A 120 4.96 -2.57 18.07
N GLN A 121 5.10 -3.72 17.42
CA GLN A 121 4.89 -5.04 18.03
C GLN A 121 5.99 -6.01 17.67
N ALA A 122 6.26 -6.97 18.57
CA ALA A 122 7.15 -8.09 18.29
C ALA A 122 6.53 -9.01 17.22
N HIS A 123 7.38 -9.54 16.34
CA HIS A 123 6.99 -10.47 15.29
C HIS A 123 8.07 -11.56 15.17
N PRO A 124 7.75 -12.85 14.82
CA PRO A 124 8.75 -13.92 14.73
C PRO A 124 9.97 -13.63 13.85
N LYS A 125 9.83 -12.73 12.86
CA LYS A 125 10.89 -12.35 11.91
C LYS A 125 11.51 -10.97 12.21
N GLY A 126 11.04 -10.25 13.26
CA GLY A 126 11.51 -8.91 13.57
C GLY A 126 10.51 -8.08 14.37
N ALA A 127 10.13 -6.92 13.88
CA ALA A 127 9.08 -6.09 14.45
C ALA A 127 8.14 -5.57 13.37
N THR A 128 6.86 -5.48 13.70
CA THR A 128 5.85 -4.82 12.86
C THR A 128 5.46 -3.48 13.42
N PHE A 129 5.02 -2.59 12.56
CA PHE A 129 4.39 -1.33 12.90
C PHE A 129 3.34 -0.98 11.86
N ASP A 130 2.40 -0.12 12.22
CA ASP A 130 1.37 0.36 11.33
C ASP A 130 1.69 1.78 10.83
N LEU A 131 1.63 1.97 9.52
CA LEU A 131 1.67 3.27 8.86
C LEU A 131 0.23 3.66 8.56
N LEU A 132 -0.28 4.63 9.32
CA LEU A 132 -1.62 5.18 9.16
C LEU A 132 -1.58 6.36 8.20
N THR A 133 -2.58 6.42 7.31
CA THR A 133 -2.73 7.48 6.32
C THR A 133 -4.19 7.89 6.25
N THR A 134 -4.48 9.19 6.28
CA THR A 134 -5.82 9.72 6.07
C THR A 134 -5.85 10.71 4.92
N LEU A 135 -7.00 10.80 4.27
CA LEU A 135 -7.34 11.80 3.27
C LEU A 135 -8.60 12.53 3.71
N ASP A 136 -8.51 13.83 3.89
CA ASP A 136 -9.60 14.69 4.33
C ASP A 136 -9.82 15.81 3.29
N ASP A 137 -11.09 16.14 3.05
CA ASP A 137 -11.47 17.36 2.35
C ASP A 137 -11.99 18.44 3.32
N GLN A 138 -12.59 19.49 2.82
CA GLN A 138 -13.17 20.55 3.65
C GLN A 138 -14.39 20.09 4.48
N LEU A 139 -15.00 18.95 4.12
CA LEU A 139 -16.15 18.36 4.79
C LEU A 139 -15.74 17.28 5.81
N GLY A 140 -14.42 17.00 5.95
CA GLY A 140 -13.86 16.03 6.87
C GLY A 140 -13.35 14.74 6.20
N PRO A 141 -13.28 13.63 6.94
CA PRO A 141 -12.64 12.40 6.45
C PRO A 141 -13.31 11.81 5.21
N LEU A 142 -12.50 11.49 4.22
CA LEU A 142 -12.87 10.81 2.98
C LEU A 142 -12.44 9.36 2.96
N TRP A 143 -11.21 9.13 3.44
CA TRP A 143 -10.51 7.86 3.28
C TRP A 143 -9.43 7.67 4.33
N GLU A 144 -9.26 6.43 4.74
CA GLU A 144 -8.23 6.03 5.68
C GLU A 144 -7.53 4.76 5.19
N ALA A 145 -6.26 4.61 5.53
CA ALA A 145 -5.54 3.35 5.35
C ALA A 145 -4.61 3.05 6.50
N GLU A 146 -4.46 1.77 6.75
CA GLU A 146 -3.49 1.18 7.65
C GLU A 146 -2.64 0.19 6.85
N SER A 147 -1.34 0.42 6.83
CA SER A 147 -0.35 -0.45 6.20
C SER A 147 0.52 -1.07 7.28
N GLN A 148 0.41 -2.38 7.48
CA GLN A 148 1.29 -3.08 8.40
C GLN A 148 2.62 -3.39 7.71
N MET A 149 3.70 -2.89 8.30
CA MET A 149 5.06 -3.01 7.80
C MET A 149 5.89 -3.89 8.73
N LEU A 150 6.73 -4.75 8.17
CA LEU A 150 7.69 -5.57 8.91
C LEU A 150 9.12 -5.08 8.66
N CYS A 151 9.86 -4.81 9.73
CA CYS A 151 11.30 -4.66 9.72
C CYS A 151 11.94 -5.94 10.26
N ARG A 152 12.70 -6.65 9.43
CA ARG A 152 13.40 -7.87 9.85
C ARG A 152 14.57 -7.57 10.77
N GLY A 153 14.85 -8.50 11.68
CA GLY A 153 16.04 -8.44 12.55
C GLY A 153 15.93 -7.49 13.75
N VAL A 154 14.80 -6.81 13.93
CA VAL A 154 14.49 -6.06 15.15
C VAL A 154 14.14 -7.06 16.25
N LYS A 155 14.69 -6.87 17.44
CA LYS A 155 14.34 -7.64 18.64
C LYS A 155 13.53 -6.76 19.58
N LEU A 156 12.31 -7.13 19.86
CA LEU A 156 11.44 -6.51 20.87
C LEU A 156 11.09 -7.55 21.92
N GLU A 157 10.90 -7.09 23.14
CA GLU A 157 10.33 -7.89 24.22
C GLU A 157 8.82 -8.04 24.00
N GLY A 158 8.24 -9.15 24.43
CA GLY A 158 6.83 -9.45 24.34
C GLY A 158 6.52 -10.65 23.47
N GLU A 159 5.25 -11.03 23.46
CA GLU A 159 4.74 -12.14 22.64
C GLU A 159 4.75 -11.75 21.17
N ALA A 160 5.40 -12.60 20.35
CA ALA A 160 5.45 -12.38 18.92
C ALA A 160 4.18 -12.89 18.24
N VAL A 161 3.42 -11.99 17.61
CA VAL A 161 2.18 -12.33 16.93
C VAL A 161 2.39 -12.32 15.41
N GLU A 162 2.00 -13.40 14.74
CA GLU A 162 1.85 -13.46 13.27
C GLU A 162 0.36 -13.64 12.98
N GLN A 163 -0.27 -12.60 12.43
CA GLN A 163 -1.67 -12.67 12.03
C GLN A 163 -1.78 -13.46 10.73
N THR A 164 -2.54 -14.55 10.76
CA THR A 164 -2.92 -15.31 9.58
C THR A 164 -4.41 -15.11 9.33
N TRP A 165 -4.78 -14.90 8.08
CA TRP A 165 -6.17 -14.86 7.66
C TRP A 165 -6.31 -15.72 6.40
N GLU A 166 -7.36 -16.55 6.36
CA GLU A 166 -7.66 -17.43 5.25
C GLU A 166 -9.11 -17.22 4.80
N PRO A 167 -9.39 -17.20 3.48
CA PRO A 167 -10.75 -17.14 2.96
C PRO A 167 -11.58 -18.33 3.45
N SER A 168 -12.80 -18.05 3.90
CA SER A 168 -13.75 -19.05 4.40
C SER A 168 -14.84 -19.40 3.38
N GLN A 169 -15.04 -18.56 2.37
CA GLN A 169 -16.07 -18.71 1.36
C GLN A 169 -15.54 -19.45 0.12
N SER A 170 -16.45 -20.06 -0.63
CA SER A 170 -16.15 -20.58 -1.96
C SER A 170 -15.91 -19.40 -2.92
N LEU A 171 -14.74 -19.39 -3.56
CA LEU A 171 -14.34 -18.35 -4.50
C LEU A 171 -14.38 -18.89 -5.92
N VAL A 172 -14.77 -18.05 -6.87
CA VAL A 172 -14.79 -18.36 -8.31
C VAL A 172 -13.83 -17.45 -9.07
N GLU A 173 -13.33 -17.90 -10.22
CA GLU A 173 -12.50 -17.06 -11.09
C GLU A 173 -13.30 -15.87 -11.61
N VAL A 174 -12.84 -14.67 -11.30
CA VAL A 174 -13.43 -13.40 -11.73
C VAL A 174 -12.63 -12.78 -12.87
N ALA A 175 -11.31 -12.88 -12.81
CA ALA A 175 -10.44 -12.29 -13.82
C ALA A 175 -9.07 -12.96 -13.85
N ARG A 176 -8.40 -12.83 -15.01
CA ARG A 176 -7.02 -13.26 -15.22
C ARG A 176 -6.27 -12.19 -16.00
N TRP A 177 -5.01 -11.93 -15.62
CA TRP A 177 -4.20 -10.97 -16.37
C TRP A 177 -2.70 -11.29 -16.30
N LYS A 178 -1.98 -10.77 -17.28
CA LYS A 178 -0.52 -10.82 -17.31
C LYS A 178 0.05 -9.65 -16.51
N ALA A 179 1.05 -9.92 -15.67
CA ALA A 179 1.92 -8.95 -15.05
C ALA A 179 3.20 -8.87 -15.90
N PRO A 180 3.33 -7.89 -16.83
CA PRO A 180 4.45 -7.84 -17.76
C PRO A 180 5.75 -7.46 -17.05
N ALA A 181 6.89 -7.77 -17.67
CA ALA A 181 8.23 -7.57 -17.09
C ALA A 181 8.53 -6.11 -16.70
N ASP A 182 7.85 -5.14 -17.29
CA ASP A 182 8.05 -3.72 -17.08
C ASP A 182 6.98 -3.06 -16.20
N ILE A 183 5.99 -3.83 -15.69
CA ILE A 183 4.91 -3.26 -14.87
C ILE A 183 5.42 -2.57 -13.61
N GLY A 184 6.49 -3.06 -13.01
CA GLY A 184 7.14 -2.40 -11.89
C GLY A 184 7.58 -0.97 -12.23
N ARG A 185 8.21 -0.77 -13.39
CA ARG A 185 8.61 0.55 -13.88
C ARG A 185 7.43 1.44 -14.28
N GLN A 186 6.40 0.85 -14.89
CA GLN A 186 5.17 1.59 -15.23
C GLN A 186 4.47 2.10 -13.98
N TYR A 187 4.33 1.24 -12.96
CA TYR A 187 3.71 1.64 -11.70
C TYR A 187 4.59 2.65 -10.93
N ALA A 188 5.91 2.48 -10.89
CA ALA A 188 6.83 3.43 -10.27
C ALA A 188 6.66 4.86 -10.82
N LYS A 189 6.47 5.02 -12.13
CA LYS A 189 6.26 6.34 -12.77
C LYS A 189 5.00 7.06 -12.27
N VAL A 190 3.94 6.33 -11.97
CA VAL A 190 2.65 6.91 -11.53
C VAL A 190 2.55 6.97 -10.01
N SER A 191 3.18 6.03 -9.29
CA SER A 191 3.14 5.99 -7.82
C SER A 191 4.21 6.84 -7.16
N GLY A 192 5.37 6.97 -7.80
CA GLY A 192 6.58 7.51 -7.18
C GLY A 192 7.39 6.45 -6.43
N ASP A 193 6.93 5.19 -6.36
CA ASP A 193 7.64 4.11 -5.68
C ASP A 193 8.69 3.47 -6.60
N TYR A 194 9.90 4.00 -6.53
CA TYR A 194 11.07 3.51 -7.26
C TYR A 194 11.93 2.54 -6.43
N ASN A 195 11.34 1.76 -5.53
CA ASN A 195 12.09 0.74 -4.81
C ASN A 195 12.77 -0.22 -5.81
N PRO A 196 14.10 -0.40 -5.73
CA PRO A 196 14.88 -1.17 -6.72
C PRO A 196 14.40 -2.59 -6.99
N ILE A 197 13.72 -3.23 -6.02
CA ILE A 197 13.20 -4.60 -6.17
C ILE A 197 12.13 -4.73 -7.27
N HIS A 198 11.53 -3.62 -7.70
CA HIS A 198 10.47 -3.58 -8.70
C HIS A 198 10.94 -3.18 -10.09
N LEU A 199 12.15 -2.62 -10.21
CA LEU A 199 12.59 -1.93 -11.43
C LEU A 199 13.23 -2.86 -12.46
N SER A 200 14.07 -3.80 -12.01
CA SER A 200 14.77 -4.75 -12.90
C SER A 200 15.20 -6.01 -12.14
N ALA A 201 15.48 -7.08 -12.87
CA ALA A 201 16.08 -8.29 -12.29
C ALA A 201 17.45 -8.00 -11.67
N ALA A 202 18.26 -7.14 -12.29
CA ALA A 202 19.60 -6.80 -11.79
C ALA A 202 19.51 -6.07 -10.43
N SER A 203 18.64 -5.07 -10.30
CA SER A 203 18.47 -4.35 -9.03
C SER A 203 17.79 -5.20 -7.96
N ALA A 204 16.82 -6.06 -8.32
CA ALA A 204 16.13 -6.96 -7.40
C ALA A 204 17.06 -8.02 -6.78
N LYS A 205 18.05 -8.52 -7.55
CA LYS A 205 19.06 -9.49 -7.06
C LYS A 205 19.88 -8.95 -5.90
N LEU A 206 20.14 -7.64 -5.84
CA LEU A 206 20.85 -7.00 -4.73
C LEU A 206 20.08 -7.08 -3.39
N PHE A 207 18.77 -7.37 -3.46
CA PHE A 207 17.88 -7.53 -2.31
C PHE A 207 17.39 -8.98 -2.13
N GLY A 208 18.04 -9.95 -2.80
CA GLY A 208 17.74 -11.39 -2.65
C GLY A 208 16.57 -11.91 -3.48
N PHE A 209 16.05 -11.14 -4.44
CA PHE A 209 15.02 -11.60 -5.37
C PHE A 209 15.64 -12.06 -6.69
N PRO A 210 15.25 -13.22 -7.24
CA PRO A 210 15.83 -13.74 -8.50
C PRO A 210 15.45 -12.90 -9.73
N THR A 211 14.34 -12.17 -9.68
CA THR A 211 13.84 -11.26 -10.71
C THR A 211 13.10 -10.10 -10.08
N ALA A 212 12.73 -9.07 -10.84
CA ALA A 212 11.86 -8.01 -10.37
C ALA A 212 10.51 -8.58 -9.91
N ILE A 213 9.89 -7.93 -8.93
CA ILE A 213 8.58 -8.29 -8.41
C ILE A 213 7.60 -7.13 -8.58
N ALA A 214 6.32 -7.43 -8.75
CA ALA A 214 5.28 -6.40 -8.79
C ALA A 214 5.13 -5.73 -7.41
N HIS A 215 4.75 -4.45 -7.39
CA HIS A 215 4.40 -3.77 -6.14
C HIS A 215 3.15 -4.42 -5.53
N GLY A 216 3.14 -4.63 -4.22
CA GLY A 216 1.95 -5.15 -3.52
C GLY A 216 0.72 -4.28 -3.76
N LEU A 217 0.88 -2.95 -3.69
CA LEU A 217 -0.20 -2.00 -3.93
C LEU A 217 -0.66 -1.95 -5.40
N TRP A 218 0.20 -2.27 -6.38
CA TRP A 218 -0.26 -2.48 -7.76
C TRP A 218 -1.14 -3.73 -7.85
N ASN A 219 -0.73 -4.84 -7.22
CA ASN A 219 -1.55 -6.05 -7.16
C ASN A 219 -2.93 -5.76 -6.55
N LYS A 220 -2.98 -5.05 -5.40
CA LYS A 220 -4.24 -4.62 -4.79
C LYS A 220 -5.05 -3.73 -5.74
N ALA A 221 -4.43 -2.69 -6.32
CA ALA A 221 -5.11 -1.77 -7.22
C ALA A 221 -5.69 -2.50 -8.45
N ARG A 222 -4.91 -3.38 -9.08
CA ARG A 222 -5.36 -4.16 -10.25
C ARG A 222 -6.48 -5.13 -9.90
N THR A 223 -6.43 -5.73 -8.71
CA THR A 223 -7.49 -6.57 -8.16
C THR A 223 -8.78 -5.78 -7.97
N LEU A 224 -8.72 -4.61 -7.32
CA LEU A 224 -9.90 -3.77 -7.11
C LEU A 224 -10.47 -3.24 -8.43
N ALA A 225 -9.63 -2.92 -9.39
CA ALA A 225 -10.06 -2.55 -10.73
C ALA A 225 -10.77 -3.70 -11.44
N ALA A 226 -10.33 -4.94 -11.27
CA ALA A 226 -10.97 -6.12 -11.84
C ALA A 226 -12.29 -6.48 -11.15
N LEU A 227 -12.42 -6.24 -9.86
CA LEU A 227 -13.68 -6.38 -9.15
C LEU A 227 -14.70 -5.32 -9.59
N GLY A 228 -14.24 -4.11 -9.90
CA GLY A 228 -15.10 -3.06 -10.48
C GLY A 228 -16.38 -2.82 -9.67
N ASP A 229 -17.54 -3.06 -10.30
CA ASP A 229 -18.85 -2.85 -9.68
C ASP A 229 -19.26 -3.95 -8.68
N HIS A 230 -18.42 -4.97 -8.43
CA HIS A 230 -18.62 -5.86 -7.29
C HIS A 230 -18.48 -5.11 -5.95
N LEU A 231 -17.74 -4.00 -5.93
CA LEU A 231 -17.43 -3.25 -4.74
C LEU A 231 -18.33 -2.02 -4.57
N PRO A 232 -18.86 -1.76 -3.36
CA PRO A 232 -19.46 -0.47 -3.04
C PRO A 232 -18.50 0.71 -3.26
N LYS A 233 -19.03 1.89 -3.62
CA LYS A 233 -18.22 3.10 -3.88
C LYS A 233 -17.93 3.93 -2.63
N ALA A 234 -18.57 3.61 -1.50
CA ALA A 234 -18.39 4.23 -0.19
C ALA A 234 -18.88 3.31 0.92
N ASN A 235 -18.67 3.69 2.18
CA ASN A 235 -18.95 2.85 3.34
C ASN A 235 -18.34 1.45 3.16
N LEU A 236 -17.07 1.42 2.76
CA LEU A 236 -16.39 0.22 2.32
C LEU A 236 -15.04 0.08 3.02
N GLU A 237 -14.84 -1.02 3.70
CA GLU A 237 -13.53 -1.47 4.18
C GLU A 237 -13.00 -2.58 3.27
N ILE A 238 -11.72 -2.48 2.86
CA ILE A 238 -11.03 -3.48 2.06
C ILE A 238 -9.71 -3.82 2.74
N ALA A 239 -9.59 -5.01 3.28
CA ALA A 239 -8.37 -5.51 3.89
C ALA A 239 -7.72 -6.58 3.00
N VAL A 240 -6.40 -6.49 2.81
CA VAL A 240 -5.62 -7.51 2.10
C VAL A 240 -4.37 -7.88 2.88
N HIS A 241 -3.94 -9.13 2.77
CA HIS A 241 -2.68 -9.67 3.26
C HIS A 241 -1.82 -10.10 2.08
N PHE A 242 -0.61 -9.57 2.01
CA PHE A 242 0.36 -9.94 0.99
C PHE A 242 1.11 -11.21 1.42
N ARG A 243 1.11 -12.25 0.57
CA ARG A 243 1.73 -13.55 0.85
C ARG A 243 3.07 -13.70 0.12
N LYS A 244 3.05 -14.17 -1.08
CA LYS A 244 4.25 -14.36 -1.91
C LYS A 244 4.34 -13.27 -2.97
N PRO A 245 5.54 -12.75 -3.27
CA PRO A 245 5.68 -11.74 -4.31
C PRO A 245 5.29 -12.27 -5.69
N VAL A 246 4.60 -11.46 -6.48
CA VAL A 246 4.37 -11.72 -7.91
C VAL A 246 5.67 -11.44 -8.65
N ARG A 247 6.35 -12.48 -9.12
CA ARG A 247 7.59 -12.36 -9.91
C ARG A 247 7.26 -11.92 -11.33
N LEU A 248 8.10 -11.06 -11.91
CA LEU A 248 7.85 -10.51 -13.24
C LEU A 248 8.78 -11.15 -14.31
N PRO A 249 8.25 -11.51 -15.50
CA PRO A 249 6.83 -11.51 -15.85
C PRO A 249 6.08 -12.72 -15.28
N SER A 250 4.77 -12.61 -15.07
CA SER A 250 3.91 -13.76 -14.72
C SER A 250 2.44 -13.51 -15.12
N GLU A 251 1.64 -14.56 -14.98
CA GLU A 251 0.19 -14.47 -15.07
C GLU A 251 -0.43 -14.74 -13.71
N VAL A 252 -1.46 -14.02 -13.36
CA VAL A 252 -2.19 -14.17 -12.11
C VAL A 252 -3.69 -14.28 -12.35
N THR A 253 -4.37 -15.01 -11.48
CA THR A 253 -5.80 -15.23 -11.50
C THR A 253 -6.41 -14.67 -10.22
N LEU A 254 -7.47 -13.91 -10.35
CA LEU A 254 -8.30 -13.42 -9.25
C LEU A 254 -9.46 -14.35 -9.04
N LEU A 255 -9.56 -14.90 -7.86
CA LEU A 255 -10.73 -15.59 -7.34
C LEU A 255 -11.44 -14.66 -6.36
N ALA A 256 -12.76 -14.61 -6.39
CA ALA A 256 -13.54 -13.80 -5.45
C ALA A 256 -14.93 -14.39 -5.19
N SER A 257 -15.55 -13.94 -4.11
CA SER A 257 -16.97 -14.16 -3.84
C SER A 257 -17.85 -13.47 -4.88
N ALA A 258 -19.13 -13.81 -4.90
CA ALA A 258 -20.12 -13.07 -5.67
C ALA A 258 -20.15 -11.59 -5.25
N ALA A 259 -20.61 -10.73 -6.18
CA ALA A 259 -20.79 -9.31 -5.91
C ALA A 259 -21.75 -9.08 -4.74
N GLY A 260 -21.39 -8.14 -3.84
CA GLY A 260 -22.19 -7.84 -2.65
C GLY A 260 -21.53 -6.80 -1.75
N SER A 261 -22.22 -6.44 -0.67
CA SER A 261 -21.70 -5.51 0.32
C SER A 261 -20.47 -6.05 1.06
N SER A 262 -20.32 -7.36 1.12
CA SER A 262 -19.16 -8.06 1.69
C SER A 262 -18.73 -9.23 0.83
N GLY A 263 -17.48 -9.62 0.93
CA GLY A 263 -16.94 -10.78 0.23
C GLY A 263 -15.45 -10.96 0.47
N GLU A 264 -14.90 -12.00 -0.14
CA GLU A 264 -13.52 -12.41 0.00
C GLU A 264 -12.85 -12.51 -1.37
N LEU A 265 -11.54 -12.42 -1.40
CA LEU A 265 -10.74 -12.50 -2.62
C LEU A 265 -9.42 -13.26 -2.38
N ARG A 266 -8.93 -13.88 -3.45
CA ARG A 266 -7.62 -14.51 -3.49
C ARG A 266 -6.97 -14.24 -4.85
N LEU A 267 -5.73 -13.75 -4.84
CA LEU A 267 -4.90 -13.60 -6.03
C LEU A 267 -3.88 -14.71 -6.06
N ILE A 268 -3.95 -15.56 -7.07
CA ILE A 268 -3.07 -16.72 -7.24
C ILE A 268 -2.26 -16.63 -8.53
N GLY A 269 -1.10 -17.27 -8.53
CA GLY A 269 -0.24 -17.47 -9.68
C GLY A 269 -0.20 -18.93 -10.14
N ALA A 270 0.83 -19.28 -10.89
CA ALA A 270 1.06 -20.67 -11.32
C ALA A 270 1.13 -21.62 -10.10
N GLN A 271 0.60 -22.85 -10.30
CA GLN A 271 0.54 -23.90 -9.26
C GLN A 271 -0.18 -23.42 -7.98
N GLU A 272 -1.20 -22.58 -8.16
CA GLU A 272 -2.00 -22.00 -7.06
C GLU A 272 -1.16 -21.23 -6.01
N LEU A 273 0.01 -20.73 -6.39
CA LEU A 273 0.85 -19.92 -5.51
C LEU A 273 0.10 -18.67 -5.08
N GLU A 274 -0.21 -18.59 -3.79
CA GLU A 274 -0.97 -17.49 -3.24
C GLU A 274 -0.12 -16.23 -3.10
N HIS A 275 -0.55 -15.15 -3.76
CA HIS A 275 0.12 -13.86 -3.75
C HIS A 275 -0.53 -12.87 -2.79
N MET A 276 -1.85 -12.88 -2.69
CA MET A 276 -2.62 -11.98 -1.85
C MET A 276 -3.98 -12.61 -1.52
N VAL A 277 -4.42 -12.43 -0.29
CA VAL A 277 -5.78 -12.74 0.15
C VAL A 277 -6.40 -11.49 0.75
N GLY A 278 -7.72 -11.41 0.78
CA GLY A 278 -8.39 -10.25 1.35
C GLY A 278 -9.89 -10.39 1.41
N GLN A 279 -10.49 -9.36 2.00
CA GLN A 279 -11.94 -9.25 2.14
C GLN A 279 -12.37 -7.80 1.98
N TRP A 280 -13.65 -7.62 1.67
CA TRP A 280 -14.32 -6.33 1.73
C TRP A 280 -15.62 -6.45 2.52
N GLN A 281 -16.00 -5.36 3.18
CA GLN A 281 -17.21 -5.29 4.01
C GLN A 281 -17.63 -3.84 4.23
N PRO A 282 -18.87 -3.56 4.66
CA PRO A 282 -19.25 -2.26 5.17
C PRO A 282 -18.36 -1.86 6.36
N ILE A 283 -18.14 -0.55 6.52
CA ILE A 283 -17.46 -0.01 7.69
C ILE A 283 -18.40 -0.19 8.90
N ALA A 284 -17.90 -0.80 9.97
CA ALA A 284 -18.63 -1.00 11.21
C ALA A 284 -18.74 0.31 12.01
#